data_f50cfc9fa8d93192998fab5200e35edc
#
_entry.id   f50cfc9fa8d93192998fab5200e35edc
#
_cell.length_a   1.000
_cell.length_b   1.000
_cell.length_c   1.000
_cell.angle_alpha   90.00
_cell.angle_beta   90.00
_cell.angle_gamma   90.00
#
_symmetry.space_group_name_H-M   'P 1'
#
loop_
_entity.id
_entity.type
_entity.pdbx_description
1 polymer ?
#
loop_
_entity_poly.entity_id
_entity_poly.type
_entity_poly.pdbx_seq_one_letter_code
_entity_poly.pdbx_strand_id
1 'polypeptide(L)'
;MKMKRYKFILFLAMVMVFTACGTTQTVPLTGRKHNLLFSDSEILSYSNQEYSKYMQSAKKSTDMASTAMVQRVGKRLAAAVDTYLKNNNMASEIQNYSWEFNLVADKEVNAFCMPGGKIVVYEGLLPVTQNEASLAVVLGHEIAHAVAKHSAEQMSKKARQQYGTMALGSILNSAVGSGAGDFASGIAGE
;
A
#
# COMPACT_ATOMS: atom_id res chain seq x y z
N MET A 1 -47.41 -14.26 -6.13
CA MET A 1 -46.28 -14.43 -7.06
C MET A 1 -45.52 -13.12 -7.36
N LYS A 2 -46.15 -11.94 -7.42
CA LYS A 2 -45.49 -10.64 -7.71
C LYS A 2 -44.48 -10.19 -6.65
N MET A 3 -44.77 -10.38 -5.36
CA MET A 3 -43.87 -9.95 -4.24
C MET A 3 -42.52 -10.66 -4.22
N LYS A 4 -42.41 -11.93 -4.63
CA LYS A 4 -41.13 -12.66 -4.71
C LYS A 4 -40.21 -12.12 -5.82
N ARG A 5 -40.79 -11.67 -6.94
CA ARG A 5 -40.09 -11.08 -8.08
C ARG A 5 -39.48 -9.71 -7.71
N TYR A 6 -40.20 -8.86 -6.98
CA TYR A 6 -39.66 -7.56 -6.52
C TYR A 6 -38.49 -7.72 -5.54
N LYS A 7 -38.58 -8.67 -4.61
CA LYS A 7 -37.46 -8.96 -3.67
C LYS A 7 -36.22 -9.46 -4.41
N PHE A 8 -36.40 -10.27 -5.46
CA PHE A 8 -35.31 -10.76 -6.28
C PHE A 8 -34.67 -9.64 -7.12
N ILE A 9 -35.47 -8.74 -7.70
CA ILE A 9 -35.00 -7.58 -8.47
C ILE A 9 -34.27 -6.59 -7.55
N LEU A 10 -34.79 -6.34 -6.35
CA LEU A 10 -34.15 -5.50 -5.34
C LEU A 10 -32.79 -6.10 -4.86
N PHE A 11 -32.74 -7.40 -4.69
CA PHE A 11 -31.52 -8.12 -4.35
C PHE A 11 -30.47 -8.04 -5.48
N LEU A 12 -30.93 -8.23 -6.74
CA LEU A 12 -30.08 -8.14 -7.93
C LEU A 12 -29.54 -6.69 -8.12
N ALA A 13 -30.38 -5.68 -7.89
CA ALA A 13 -30.00 -4.26 -7.92
C ALA A 13 -29.02 -3.93 -6.80
N MET A 14 -29.20 -4.47 -5.60
CA MET A 14 -28.30 -4.28 -4.47
C MET A 14 -26.92 -4.93 -4.73
N VAL A 15 -26.88 -6.10 -5.36
CA VAL A 15 -25.63 -6.76 -5.75
C VAL A 15 -24.88 -5.96 -6.83
N MET A 16 -25.59 -5.35 -7.78
CA MET A 16 -24.99 -4.50 -8.82
C MET A 16 -24.34 -3.22 -8.25
N VAL A 17 -24.85 -2.66 -7.16
CA VAL A 17 -24.29 -1.46 -6.52
C VAL A 17 -22.93 -1.77 -5.86
N PHE A 18 -22.72 -2.99 -5.35
CA PHE A 18 -21.46 -3.37 -4.71
C PHE A 18 -20.31 -3.64 -5.69
N THR A 19 -20.58 -3.85 -6.98
CA THR A 19 -19.53 -4.08 -7.98
C THR A 19 -18.95 -2.79 -8.57
N ALA A 20 -19.56 -1.63 -8.30
CA ALA A 20 -19.18 -0.34 -8.88
C ALA A 20 -18.22 0.50 -7.99
N CYS A 21 -17.92 0.07 -6.76
CA CYS A 21 -17.07 0.84 -5.85
C CYS A 21 -15.58 0.54 -6.07
N GLY A 22 -14.93 1.38 -6.84
CA GLY A 22 -13.46 1.41 -7.00
C GLY A 22 -13.06 2.16 -8.27
N THR A 23 -11.97 2.90 -8.18
CA THR A 23 -11.36 3.57 -9.34
C THR A 23 -10.36 2.64 -10.01
N THR A 24 -10.52 2.43 -11.33
CA THR A 24 -9.52 1.71 -12.11
C THR A 24 -8.40 2.68 -12.50
N GLN A 25 -7.21 2.43 -12.02
CA GLN A 25 -6.01 3.20 -12.35
C GLN A 25 -5.01 2.34 -13.11
N THR A 26 -4.10 2.99 -13.83
CA THR A 26 -2.98 2.32 -14.49
C THR A 26 -1.73 2.42 -13.61
N VAL A 27 -1.10 1.29 -13.33
CA VAL A 27 0.15 1.24 -12.57
C VAL A 27 1.26 1.92 -13.36
N PRO A 28 1.92 2.96 -12.82
CA PRO A 28 2.87 3.77 -13.56
C PRO A 28 4.01 2.98 -14.24
N LEU A 29 4.57 1.99 -13.54
CA LEU A 29 5.75 1.26 -14.03
C LEU A 29 5.41 0.13 -15.01
N THR A 30 4.24 -0.48 -14.90
CA THR A 30 3.90 -1.73 -15.59
C THR A 30 2.77 -1.58 -16.61
N GLY A 31 2.06 -0.46 -16.61
CA GLY A 31 0.85 -0.27 -17.41
C GLY A 31 -0.32 -1.17 -17.02
N ARG A 32 -0.15 -2.03 -15.99
CA ARG A 32 -1.19 -2.92 -15.48
C ARG A 32 -2.34 -2.10 -14.87
N LYS A 33 -3.57 -2.51 -15.15
CA LYS A 33 -4.73 -1.92 -14.51
C LYS A 33 -4.95 -2.52 -13.12
N HIS A 34 -5.22 -1.69 -12.14
CA HIS A 34 -5.67 -2.11 -10.83
C HIS A 34 -6.91 -1.33 -10.39
N ASN A 35 -7.70 -1.93 -9.53
CA ASN A 35 -8.90 -1.31 -9.00
C ASN A 35 -8.67 -0.98 -7.52
N LEU A 36 -8.68 0.32 -7.18
CA LEU A 36 -8.44 0.82 -5.84
C LEU A 36 -9.76 1.25 -5.18
N LEU A 37 -9.93 0.91 -3.91
CA LEU A 37 -11.04 1.38 -3.08
C LEU A 37 -10.76 2.74 -2.45
N PHE A 38 -9.48 3.07 -2.29
CA PHE A 38 -9.03 4.29 -1.65
C PHE A 38 -8.42 5.23 -2.68
N SER A 39 -8.70 6.51 -2.56
CA SER A 39 -8.06 7.57 -3.33
C SER A 39 -6.59 7.75 -2.94
N ASP A 40 -5.79 8.37 -3.82
CA ASP A 40 -4.39 8.70 -3.50
C ASP A 40 -4.30 9.62 -2.27
N SER A 41 -5.22 10.59 -2.13
CA SER A 41 -5.25 11.49 -0.96
C SER A 41 -5.50 10.77 0.36
N GLU A 42 -6.39 9.77 0.39
CA GLU A 42 -6.63 8.96 1.59
C GLU A 42 -5.41 8.12 1.95
N ILE A 43 -4.80 7.47 0.96
CA ILE A 43 -3.58 6.66 1.14
C ILE A 43 -2.43 7.54 1.64
N LEU A 44 -2.22 8.72 1.06
CA LEU A 44 -1.16 9.64 1.46
C LEU A 44 -1.39 10.20 2.87
N SER A 45 -2.64 10.55 3.21
CA SER A 45 -2.99 11.00 4.56
C SER A 45 -2.68 9.92 5.60
N TYR A 46 -3.13 8.70 5.37
CA TYR A 46 -2.87 7.56 6.24
C TYR A 46 -1.35 7.28 6.36
N SER A 47 -0.65 7.24 5.23
CA SER A 47 0.80 7.02 5.19
C SER A 47 1.57 8.07 6.00
N ASN A 48 1.25 9.34 5.85
CA ASN A 48 1.89 10.43 6.58
C ASN A 48 1.66 10.33 8.10
N GLN A 49 0.46 9.90 8.53
CA GLN A 49 0.17 9.68 9.94
C GLN A 49 1.00 8.53 10.51
N GLU A 50 1.02 7.38 9.83
CA GLU A 50 1.78 6.21 10.25
C GLU A 50 3.29 6.47 10.24
N TYR A 51 3.78 7.15 9.21
CA TYR A 51 5.18 7.57 9.15
C TYR A 51 5.56 8.49 10.32
N SER A 52 4.71 9.48 10.64
CA SER A 52 4.94 10.39 11.77
C SER A 52 4.98 9.64 13.10
N LYS A 53 4.07 8.71 13.33
CA LYS A 53 4.06 7.84 14.53
C LYS A 53 5.34 7.00 14.61
N TYR A 54 5.72 6.37 13.49
CA TYR A 54 6.93 5.56 13.41
C TYR A 54 8.16 6.40 13.77
N MET A 55 8.34 7.58 13.16
CA MET A 55 9.50 8.44 13.38
C MET A 55 9.57 9.05 14.78
N GLN A 56 8.45 9.15 15.51
CA GLN A 56 8.45 9.55 16.93
C GLN A 56 9.06 8.47 17.83
N SER A 57 8.92 7.20 17.48
CA SER A 57 9.45 6.07 18.25
C SER A 57 10.81 5.59 17.75
N ALA A 58 11.12 5.79 16.47
CA ALA A 58 12.36 5.34 15.85
C ALA A 58 13.56 6.18 16.31
N LYS A 59 14.64 5.50 16.68
CA LYS A 59 15.89 6.17 17.00
C LYS A 59 16.65 6.49 15.72
N LYS A 60 16.78 7.77 15.38
CA LYS A 60 17.59 8.18 14.21
C LYS A 60 19.04 7.77 14.42
N SER A 61 19.71 7.37 13.34
CA SER A 61 21.13 7.08 13.34
C SER A 61 21.95 8.31 13.70
N THR A 62 23.01 8.09 14.46
CA THR A 62 24.03 9.11 14.77
C THR A 62 25.23 9.03 13.80
N ASP A 63 25.28 8.03 12.93
CA ASP A 63 26.29 7.91 11.87
C ASP A 63 25.98 8.89 10.74
N MET A 64 26.65 10.03 10.80
CA MET A 64 26.48 11.12 9.82
C MET A 64 26.94 10.71 8.42
N ALA A 65 27.97 9.89 8.30
CA ALA A 65 28.52 9.46 7.00
C ALA A 65 27.52 8.51 6.30
N SER A 66 27.01 7.51 7.01
CA SER A 66 26.01 6.59 6.50
C SER A 66 24.69 7.30 6.21
N THR A 67 24.26 8.23 7.06
CA THR A 67 23.06 9.05 6.82
C THR A 67 23.19 9.86 5.54
N ALA A 68 24.34 10.52 5.33
CA ALA A 68 24.62 11.29 4.11
C ALA A 68 24.62 10.37 2.85
N MET A 69 25.15 9.16 2.96
CA MET A 69 25.14 8.16 1.89
C MET A 69 23.71 7.78 1.52
N VAL A 70 22.87 7.41 2.49
CA VAL A 70 21.45 7.06 2.28
C VAL A 70 20.71 8.21 1.61
N GLN A 71 20.89 9.44 2.10
CA GLN A 71 20.25 10.62 1.51
C GLN A 71 20.73 10.90 0.07
N ARG A 72 22.02 10.75 -0.21
CA ARG A 72 22.57 10.95 -1.55
C ARG A 72 22.02 9.94 -2.54
N VAL A 73 22.05 8.65 -2.20
CA VAL A 73 21.50 7.57 -3.03
C VAL A 73 20.01 7.78 -3.25
N GLY A 74 19.26 8.04 -2.18
CA GLY A 74 17.82 8.26 -2.24
C GLY A 74 17.42 9.44 -3.12
N LYS A 75 18.08 10.59 -2.98
CA LYS A 75 17.82 11.78 -3.83
C LYS A 75 18.07 11.51 -5.31
N ARG A 76 19.11 10.74 -5.64
CA ARG A 76 19.39 10.34 -7.04
C ARG A 76 18.29 9.46 -7.60
N LEU A 77 17.79 8.51 -6.81
CA LEU A 77 16.67 7.65 -7.20
C LEU A 77 15.38 8.46 -7.37
N ALA A 78 15.08 9.36 -6.44
CA ALA A 78 13.92 10.25 -6.54
C ALA A 78 13.94 11.08 -7.84
N ALA A 79 15.08 11.67 -8.19
CA ALA A 79 15.24 12.42 -9.43
C ALA A 79 15.06 11.52 -10.67
N ALA A 80 15.50 10.26 -10.62
CA ALA A 80 15.28 9.30 -11.70
C ALA A 80 13.80 8.95 -11.86
N VAL A 81 13.06 8.77 -10.74
CA VAL A 81 11.61 8.55 -10.75
C VAL A 81 10.87 9.74 -11.35
N ASP A 82 11.19 10.96 -10.92
CA ASP A 82 10.58 12.18 -11.46
C ASP A 82 10.79 12.30 -12.96
N THR A 83 12.02 11.99 -13.41
CA THR A 83 12.37 11.99 -14.85
C THR A 83 11.57 10.92 -15.61
N TYR A 84 11.47 9.71 -15.04
CA TYR A 84 10.69 8.63 -15.64
C TYR A 84 9.21 9.02 -15.79
N LEU A 85 8.61 9.56 -14.74
CA LEU A 85 7.20 9.95 -14.74
C LEU A 85 6.93 11.07 -15.76
N LYS A 86 7.82 12.07 -15.87
CA LYS A 86 7.73 13.12 -16.87
C LYS A 86 7.78 12.56 -18.29
N ASN A 87 8.74 11.69 -18.58
CA ASN A 87 8.95 11.11 -19.90
C ASN A 87 7.85 10.14 -20.35
N ASN A 88 7.04 9.65 -19.41
CA ASN A 88 5.94 8.71 -19.68
C ASN A 88 4.55 9.35 -19.55
N ASN A 89 4.44 10.67 -19.64
CA ASN A 89 3.17 11.41 -19.52
C ASN A 89 2.43 11.22 -18.19
N MET A 90 3.18 10.95 -17.11
CA MET A 90 2.67 10.76 -15.76
C MET A 90 3.15 11.85 -14.79
N ALA A 91 3.42 13.06 -15.31
CA ALA A 91 3.96 14.17 -14.52
C ALA A 91 3.03 14.56 -13.33
N SER A 92 1.72 14.35 -13.47
CA SER A 92 0.76 14.56 -12.38
C SER A 92 0.99 13.68 -11.14
N GLU A 93 1.60 12.50 -11.33
CA GLU A 93 1.92 11.62 -10.19
C GLU A 93 3.02 12.20 -9.30
N ILE A 94 3.89 13.08 -9.82
CA ILE A 94 5.01 13.65 -9.06
C ILE A 94 4.53 14.43 -7.83
N GLN A 95 3.38 15.09 -7.92
CA GLN A 95 2.79 15.83 -6.79
C GLN A 95 2.42 14.93 -5.59
N ASN A 96 2.32 13.62 -5.80
CA ASN A 96 2.03 12.64 -4.76
C ASN A 96 3.28 12.30 -3.92
N TYR A 97 4.48 12.76 -4.32
CA TYR A 97 5.72 12.43 -3.64
C TYR A 97 6.31 13.64 -2.91
N SER A 98 6.58 13.44 -1.62
CA SER A 98 7.37 14.33 -0.77
C SER A 98 8.51 13.49 -0.17
N TRP A 99 9.57 13.32 -0.99
CA TRP A 99 10.66 12.40 -0.73
C TRP A 99 11.40 12.71 0.57
N GLU A 100 11.47 11.73 1.46
CA GLU A 100 12.26 11.77 2.68
C GLU A 100 13.08 10.48 2.83
N PHE A 101 14.34 10.63 3.25
CA PHE A 101 15.28 9.52 3.41
C PHE A 101 15.86 9.56 4.80
N ASN A 102 15.57 8.55 5.61
CA ASN A 102 16.01 8.46 6.99
C ASN A 102 16.78 7.16 7.23
N LEU A 103 17.89 7.26 7.97
CA LEU A 103 18.59 6.13 8.53
C LEU A 103 18.25 6.03 10.01
N VAL A 104 17.83 4.85 10.46
CA VAL A 104 17.48 4.58 11.86
C VAL A 104 18.46 3.57 12.48
N ALA A 105 18.75 3.76 13.77
CA ALA A 105 19.65 2.93 14.56
C ALA A 105 18.95 1.62 14.96
N ASP A 106 18.71 0.76 13.98
CA ASP A 106 18.16 -0.56 14.16
C ASP A 106 19.09 -1.60 13.52
N LYS A 107 19.26 -2.75 14.18
CA LYS A 107 20.15 -3.84 13.72
C LYS A 107 19.46 -4.80 12.74
N GLU A 108 18.16 -4.69 12.57
CA GLU A 108 17.43 -5.48 11.59
C GLU A 108 17.90 -5.16 10.17
N VAL A 109 18.00 -6.17 9.32
CA VAL A 109 18.36 -6.01 7.90
C VAL A 109 17.08 -5.65 7.15
N ASN A 110 16.77 -4.35 7.10
CA ASN A 110 15.49 -3.89 6.55
C ASN A 110 15.60 -2.49 5.92
N ALA A 111 14.70 -2.23 4.97
CA ALA A 111 14.35 -0.90 4.47
C ALA A 111 12.91 -0.94 3.97
N PHE A 112 12.22 0.19 3.96
CA PHE A 112 10.90 0.29 3.37
C PHE A 112 10.63 1.68 2.80
N CYS A 113 9.71 1.75 1.84
CA CYS A 113 9.18 2.98 1.30
C CYS A 113 7.66 3.03 1.50
N MET A 114 7.20 4.01 2.26
CA MET A 114 5.77 4.26 2.41
C MET A 114 5.24 5.13 1.26
N PRO A 115 3.93 5.02 0.93
CA PRO A 115 3.29 5.92 -0.02
C PRO A 115 3.63 7.38 0.26
N GLY A 116 3.86 8.15 -0.80
CA GLY A 116 4.33 9.54 -0.67
C GLY A 116 5.84 9.71 -0.63
N GLY A 117 6.62 8.60 -0.74
CA GLY A 117 8.09 8.66 -0.84
C GLY A 117 8.80 8.83 0.50
N LYS A 118 8.25 8.27 1.58
CA LYS A 118 8.86 8.25 2.91
C LYS A 118 9.69 6.98 3.06
N ILE A 119 11.01 7.10 2.93
CA ILE A 119 11.95 5.98 2.95
C ILE A 119 12.68 5.93 4.28
N VAL A 120 12.69 4.73 4.87
CA VAL A 120 13.44 4.41 6.07
C VAL A 120 14.40 3.27 5.77
N VAL A 121 15.64 3.44 6.15
CA VAL A 121 16.71 2.44 6.04
C VAL A 121 17.19 2.14 7.46
N TYR A 122 17.40 0.87 7.75
CA TYR A 122 17.92 0.41 9.03
C TYR A 122 19.45 0.26 8.93
N GLU A 123 20.18 0.65 9.97
CA GLU A 123 21.64 0.50 9.98
C GLU A 123 22.10 -0.92 9.69
N GLY A 124 21.31 -1.93 10.15
CA GLY A 124 21.61 -3.35 9.90
C GLY A 124 21.64 -3.75 8.43
N LEU A 125 21.03 -2.96 7.53
CA LEU A 125 21.09 -3.20 6.08
C LEU A 125 22.44 -2.83 5.48
N LEU A 126 23.15 -1.83 6.02
CA LEU A 126 24.34 -1.27 5.42
C LEU A 126 25.50 -2.27 5.29
N PRO A 127 25.81 -3.12 6.30
CA PRO A 127 26.83 -4.16 6.14
C PRO A 127 26.50 -5.19 5.04
N VAL A 128 25.23 -5.40 4.75
CA VAL A 128 24.77 -6.34 3.69
C VAL A 128 24.93 -5.72 2.31
N THR A 129 24.56 -4.46 2.16
CA THR A 129 24.69 -3.75 0.88
C THR A 129 26.12 -3.34 0.56
N GLN A 130 26.95 -3.10 1.57
CA GLN A 130 28.41 -2.79 1.50
C GLN A 130 28.78 -1.52 0.73
N ASN A 131 27.98 -1.08 -0.24
CA ASN A 131 28.28 0.07 -1.10
C ASN A 131 27.00 0.75 -1.61
N GLU A 132 27.17 1.96 -2.19
CA GLU A 132 26.05 2.74 -2.72
C GLU A 132 25.29 2.06 -3.86
N ALA A 133 25.98 1.29 -4.71
CA ALA A 133 25.34 0.64 -5.85
C ALA A 133 24.36 -0.45 -5.37
N SER A 134 24.80 -1.29 -4.43
CA SER A 134 23.93 -2.31 -3.83
C SER A 134 22.79 -1.69 -3.02
N LEU A 135 23.07 -0.61 -2.26
CA LEU A 135 22.02 0.14 -1.56
C LEU A 135 21.00 0.73 -2.54
N ALA A 136 21.47 1.27 -3.68
CA ALA A 136 20.57 1.80 -4.71
C ALA A 136 19.65 0.73 -5.31
N VAL A 137 20.11 -0.51 -5.45
CA VAL A 137 19.24 -1.62 -5.90
C VAL A 137 18.12 -1.87 -4.90
N VAL A 138 18.44 -1.96 -3.60
CA VAL A 138 17.43 -2.18 -2.55
C VAL A 138 16.44 -1.01 -2.49
N LEU A 139 16.93 0.22 -2.41
CA LEU A 139 16.06 1.41 -2.34
C LEU A 139 15.25 1.59 -3.63
N GLY A 140 15.81 1.25 -4.79
CA GLY A 140 15.08 1.28 -6.06
C GLY A 140 13.93 0.29 -6.07
N HIS A 141 14.11 -0.90 -5.49
CA HIS A 141 13.05 -1.89 -5.30
C HIS A 141 11.92 -1.34 -4.41
N GLU A 142 12.25 -0.79 -3.25
CA GLU A 142 11.27 -0.20 -2.32
C GLU A 142 10.52 0.99 -2.94
N ILE A 143 11.24 1.86 -3.65
CA ILE A 143 10.64 2.99 -4.37
C ILE A 143 9.69 2.49 -5.48
N ALA A 144 10.08 1.43 -6.21
CA ALA A 144 9.23 0.86 -7.25
C ALA A 144 7.90 0.32 -6.68
N HIS A 145 7.91 -0.28 -5.47
CA HIS A 145 6.68 -0.68 -4.79
C HIS A 145 5.77 0.52 -4.48
N ALA A 146 6.33 1.64 -4.02
CA ALA A 146 5.56 2.86 -3.75
C ALA A 146 5.00 3.48 -5.04
N VAL A 147 5.80 3.57 -6.09
CA VAL A 147 5.39 4.11 -7.40
C VAL A 147 4.34 3.22 -8.07
N ALA A 148 4.45 1.90 -7.93
CA ALA A 148 3.45 0.94 -8.41
C ALA A 148 2.17 0.89 -7.54
N LYS A 149 2.09 1.69 -6.47
CA LYS A 149 0.94 1.78 -5.55
C LYS A 149 0.57 0.43 -4.90
N HIS A 150 1.56 -0.44 -4.66
CA HIS A 150 1.32 -1.78 -4.12
C HIS A 150 0.64 -1.75 -2.75
N SER A 151 0.98 -0.80 -1.88
CA SER A 151 0.32 -0.64 -0.57
C SER A 151 -1.17 -0.33 -0.71
N ALA A 152 -1.55 0.59 -1.62
CA ALA A 152 -2.95 0.93 -1.90
C ALA A 152 -3.71 -0.28 -2.47
N GLU A 153 -3.07 -1.06 -3.34
CA GLU A 153 -3.65 -2.28 -3.89
C GLU A 153 -3.87 -3.34 -2.81
N GLN A 154 -2.88 -3.58 -1.94
CA GLN A 154 -3.01 -4.52 -0.83
C GLN A 154 -4.07 -4.10 0.18
N MET A 155 -4.13 -2.82 0.54
CA MET A 155 -5.16 -2.29 1.43
C MET A 155 -6.55 -2.47 0.83
N SER A 156 -6.73 -2.17 -0.46
CA SER A 156 -7.98 -2.37 -1.18
C SER A 156 -8.39 -3.84 -1.23
N LYS A 157 -7.44 -4.74 -1.44
CA LYS A 157 -7.67 -6.20 -1.45
C LYS A 157 -8.09 -6.69 -0.06
N LYS A 158 -7.41 -6.29 1.00
CA LYS A 158 -7.75 -6.65 2.39
C LYS A 158 -9.14 -6.13 2.77
N ALA A 159 -9.45 -4.87 2.42
CA ALA A 159 -10.77 -4.29 2.68
C ALA A 159 -11.89 -5.08 1.96
N ARG A 160 -11.71 -5.43 0.68
CA ARG A 160 -12.69 -6.28 -0.04
C ARG A 160 -12.87 -7.65 0.59
N GLN A 161 -11.78 -8.29 1.03
CA GLN A 161 -11.87 -9.58 1.73
C GLN A 161 -12.65 -9.45 3.04
N GLN A 162 -12.36 -8.44 3.84
CA GLN A 162 -13.03 -8.21 5.11
C GLN A 162 -14.53 -7.89 4.93
N TYR A 163 -14.88 -6.98 4.03
CA TYR A 163 -16.28 -6.66 3.75
C TYR A 163 -17.01 -7.82 3.08
N GLY A 164 -16.35 -8.55 2.18
CA GLY A 164 -16.91 -9.73 1.53
C GLY A 164 -17.24 -10.84 2.53
N THR A 165 -16.35 -11.14 3.46
CA THR A 165 -16.58 -12.15 4.50
C THR A 165 -17.66 -11.72 5.49
N MET A 166 -17.72 -10.45 5.89
CA MET A 166 -18.81 -9.92 6.73
C MET A 166 -20.18 -10.02 6.04
N ALA A 167 -20.25 -9.66 4.76
CA ALA A 167 -21.49 -9.74 3.98
C ALA A 167 -21.95 -11.22 3.82
N LEU A 168 -21.03 -12.13 3.50
CA LEU A 168 -21.32 -13.56 3.40
C LEU A 168 -21.73 -14.15 4.76
N GLY A 169 -21.06 -13.79 5.83
CA GLY A 169 -21.41 -14.23 7.19
C GLY A 169 -22.79 -13.77 7.62
N SER A 170 -23.18 -12.53 7.31
CA SER A 170 -24.52 -12.02 7.61
C SER A 170 -25.61 -12.69 6.78
N ILE A 171 -25.33 -13.00 5.50
CA ILE A 171 -26.27 -13.73 4.62
C ILE A 171 -26.45 -15.18 5.09
N LEU A 172 -25.36 -15.87 5.42
CA LEU A 172 -25.40 -17.23 5.94
C LEU A 172 -26.16 -17.31 7.27
N ASN A 173 -25.88 -16.38 8.20
CA ASN A 173 -26.59 -16.30 9.48
C ASN A 173 -28.09 -16.04 9.30
N SER A 174 -28.49 -15.22 8.33
CA SER A 174 -29.89 -14.95 8.02
C SER A 174 -30.58 -16.10 7.27
N ALA A 175 -29.82 -16.91 6.52
CA ALA A 175 -30.36 -18.01 5.71
C ALA A 175 -30.48 -19.34 6.50
N VAL A 176 -29.59 -19.57 7.48
CA VAL A 176 -29.46 -20.87 8.19
C VAL A 176 -30.05 -20.84 9.60
N GLY A 177 -30.41 -19.64 10.13
CA GLY A 177 -30.95 -19.52 11.50
C GLY A 177 -29.98 -20.09 12.54
N SER A 178 -29.52 -19.30 13.45
CA SER A 178 -28.74 -19.51 14.68
C SER A 178 -27.92 -20.82 14.91
N GLY A 179 -27.67 -21.65 13.91
CA GLY A 179 -26.93 -22.92 14.05
C GLY A 179 -25.57 -22.97 13.32
N ALA A 180 -25.17 -21.94 12.58
CA ALA A 180 -23.94 -21.95 11.74
C ALA A 180 -22.78 -21.10 12.29
N GLY A 181 -22.79 -20.85 13.60
CA GLY A 181 -21.74 -20.03 14.26
C GLY A 181 -20.33 -20.63 14.23
N ASP A 182 -20.17 -21.91 13.96
CA ASP A 182 -18.87 -22.59 14.11
C ASP A 182 -18.06 -22.74 12.80
N PHE A 183 -18.65 -22.44 11.65
CA PHE A 183 -17.92 -22.62 10.38
C PHE A 183 -17.09 -21.39 9.93
N ALA A 184 -17.37 -20.21 10.47
CA ALA A 184 -16.67 -18.99 10.06
C ALA A 184 -15.31 -18.79 10.74
N SER A 185 -15.04 -19.50 11.84
CA SER A 185 -13.75 -19.40 12.56
C SER A 185 -12.62 -20.26 11.97
N GLY A 186 -12.95 -21.21 11.07
CA GLY A 186 -12.00 -22.15 10.49
C GLY A 186 -11.22 -21.64 9.26
N ILE A 187 -11.56 -20.49 8.67
CA ILE A 187 -10.94 -19.99 7.42
C ILE A 187 -9.99 -18.81 7.68
N ALA A 188 -9.81 -18.40 8.92
CA ALA A 188 -8.95 -17.27 9.28
C ALA A 188 -7.60 -17.66 9.87
N GLY A 189 -7.12 -18.85 9.57
CA GLY A 189 -5.82 -19.33 10.05
C GLY A 189 -5.09 -20.14 9.00
N GLU A 190 -4.28 -19.47 8.19
CA GLU A 190 -2.94 -19.88 7.70
C GLU A 190 -2.36 -18.75 6.88
#